data_e25cbe59b62c5d0c75107ddd135d869c
#
_entry.id   e25cbe59b62c5d0c75107ddd135d869c
#
_cell.length_a   1.000
_cell.length_b   1.000
_cell.length_c   1.000
_cell.angle_alpha   90.00
_cell.angle_beta   90.00
_cell.angle_gamma   90.00
#
_symmetry.space_group_name_H-M   'P 1'
#
loop_
_entity.id
_entity.type
_entity.pdbx_description
1 polymer ?
#
loop_
_entity_poly.entity_id
_entity_poly.type
_entity_poly.pdbx_seq_one_letter_code
_entity_poly.pdbx_strand_id
1 'polypeptide(L)'
;MKVISKRYYNTTCHIVEFPPDEIRLEDTPGIPEKREHISKIFGNPHLDEVTWLRVNRAFFDTGNPKSESIGDSIGDKFINVAYKDGKLYFEPNIPENPEWNVGTSYMLLRNGEYSYDNEQYFSGILGKNPRTFFGQKADGTIVFIAADGRMSNEAGLTASEQRAVAKYEGLRDAANLDGGGSSVIMIGDTILNKSYDGRSLGNIFVGYRKWQKDELPVLRKGTKSVWVHLMQRLLTAWGIHTDADGSFGPATLESVKKFQKTMNLEVDGVCGPKTWGQLVKIVQSDKKKPTLIIDPGHGGSDPGGVSEGYREKDLTLPIALRLRELLKDFNPALTRDSDIDLPIGGPREALVKNKYDYCLSIHLNMNAGKRVETIHSIHSEKGKKLAQFIFDELCKATGLTGRVFSRENPNKPGVDYYAMHKNTGSTTCVIVELIPLDTCKEYLHIEKLAQAVATGFRKYVEHYNS
;
A
#
# COMPACT_ATOMS: atom_id res chain seq x y z
N MET A 1 -0.07 -12.19 0.18
CA MET A 1 -0.89 -12.86 -0.88
C MET A 1 -0.76 -14.37 -0.76
N LYS A 2 -1.85 -15.10 -0.91
CA LYS A 2 -1.89 -16.57 -0.88
C LYS A 2 -2.48 -17.08 -2.19
N VAL A 3 -1.84 -18.11 -2.77
CA VAL A 3 -2.28 -18.75 -4.01
C VAL A 3 -2.49 -20.23 -3.72
N ILE A 4 -3.67 -20.72 -3.97
CA ILE A 4 -4.07 -22.11 -3.73
C ILE A 4 -4.92 -22.65 -4.88
N SER A 5 -4.85 -23.97 -5.09
CA SER A 5 -5.75 -24.66 -5.99
C SER A 5 -6.53 -25.72 -5.19
N LYS A 6 -7.85 -25.68 -5.30
CA LYS A 6 -8.77 -26.63 -4.67
C LYS A 6 -9.69 -27.23 -5.70
N ARG A 7 -10.24 -28.39 -5.41
CA ARG A 7 -11.15 -29.07 -6.32
C ARG A 7 -12.59 -29.02 -5.82
N TYR A 8 -13.49 -28.51 -6.65
CA TYR A 8 -14.93 -28.40 -6.41
C TYR A 8 -15.70 -28.91 -7.63
N TYR A 9 -16.74 -29.71 -7.44
CA TYR A 9 -17.64 -30.16 -8.51
C TYR A 9 -16.94 -30.72 -9.76
N ASN A 10 -15.88 -31.53 -9.57
CA ASN A 10 -14.99 -32.03 -10.63
C ASN A 10 -14.29 -30.93 -11.44
N THR A 11 -13.97 -29.83 -10.78
CA THR A 11 -13.33 -28.66 -11.39
C THR A 11 -12.24 -28.14 -10.47
N THR A 12 -11.08 -27.86 -11.01
CA THR A 12 -10.01 -27.17 -10.29
C THR A 12 -10.30 -25.67 -10.25
N CYS A 13 -10.32 -25.09 -9.06
CA CYS A 13 -10.45 -23.67 -8.81
C CYS A 13 -9.11 -23.13 -8.31
N HIS A 14 -8.55 -22.17 -9.03
CA HIS A 14 -7.35 -21.43 -8.69
C HIS A 14 -7.75 -20.16 -7.96
N ILE A 15 -7.33 -20.05 -6.70
CA ILE A 15 -7.77 -19.02 -5.76
C ILE A 15 -6.57 -18.16 -5.41
N VAL A 16 -6.73 -16.86 -5.56
CA VAL A 16 -5.76 -15.84 -5.15
C VAL A 16 -6.42 -14.95 -4.13
N GLU A 17 -5.87 -14.89 -2.92
CA GLU A 17 -6.38 -14.05 -1.85
C GLU A 17 -5.26 -13.16 -1.27
N PHE A 18 -5.60 -11.93 -0.94
CA PHE A 18 -4.68 -10.95 -0.36
C PHE A 18 -5.42 -9.92 0.51
N PRO A 19 -4.79 -9.45 1.61
CA PRO A 19 -5.33 -8.36 2.40
C PRO A 19 -5.36 -7.05 1.61
N PRO A 20 -6.21 -6.08 2.00
CA PRO A 20 -6.45 -4.84 1.26
C PRO A 20 -5.21 -3.99 0.99
N ASP A 21 -4.21 -4.06 1.86
CA ASP A 21 -3.00 -3.24 1.85
C ASP A 21 -1.81 -3.90 1.15
N GLU A 22 -1.94 -5.15 0.72
CA GLU A 22 -0.83 -5.90 0.11
C GLU A 22 -0.72 -5.67 -1.39
N ILE A 23 -1.85 -5.48 -2.08
CA ILE A 23 -1.92 -5.31 -3.54
C ILE A 23 -2.81 -4.12 -3.87
N ARG A 24 -2.29 -3.17 -4.64
CA ARG A 24 -3.07 -2.11 -5.26
C ARG A 24 -3.71 -2.67 -6.53
N LEU A 25 -5.04 -2.61 -6.62
CA LEU A 25 -5.78 -3.03 -7.80
C LEU A 25 -6.05 -1.85 -8.73
N GLU A 26 -5.88 -2.08 -10.02
CA GLU A 26 -6.25 -1.16 -11.08
C GLU A 26 -7.13 -1.89 -12.08
N ASP A 27 -8.17 -1.22 -12.54
CA ASP A 27 -8.89 -1.60 -13.73
C ASP A 27 -8.19 -0.99 -14.93
N THR A 28 -7.69 -1.83 -15.82
CA THR A 28 -7.13 -1.33 -17.09
C THR A 28 -8.29 -1.07 -18.02
N PRO A 29 -8.58 0.20 -18.40
CA PRO A 29 -9.56 0.47 -19.42
C PRO A 29 -9.14 -0.29 -20.68
N GLY A 30 -10.08 -0.98 -21.30
CA GLY A 30 -9.86 -1.64 -22.57
C GLY A 30 -9.29 -0.61 -23.54
N ILE A 31 -8.20 -0.95 -24.20
CA ILE A 31 -7.78 -0.17 -25.35
C ILE A 31 -8.78 -0.53 -26.43
N PRO A 32 -9.75 0.34 -26.80
CA PRO A 32 -10.85 -0.01 -27.69
C PRO A 32 -10.37 -0.52 -29.04
N GLU A 33 -9.14 -0.19 -29.40
CA GLU A 33 -8.55 -0.47 -30.69
C GLU A 33 -7.58 -1.68 -30.70
N LYS A 34 -7.19 -2.23 -29.52
CA LYS A 34 -6.16 -3.27 -29.47
C LYS A 34 -6.33 -4.22 -28.30
N ARG A 35 -6.98 -5.35 -28.58
CA ARG A 35 -6.96 -6.48 -27.62
C ARG A 35 -5.58 -7.09 -27.59
N GLU A 36 -5.10 -7.39 -26.39
CA GLU A 36 -3.80 -7.99 -26.19
C GLU A 36 -3.86 -9.28 -25.37
N HIS A 37 -2.90 -10.17 -25.58
CA HIS A 37 -2.72 -11.34 -24.75
C HIS A 37 -2.36 -10.90 -23.31
N ILE A 38 -2.93 -11.53 -22.30
CA ILE A 38 -2.79 -11.14 -20.89
C ILE A 38 -1.33 -10.98 -20.44
N SER A 39 -0.40 -11.75 -20.97
CA SER A 39 1.03 -11.64 -20.65
C SER A 39 1.69 -10.34 -21.11
N LYS A 40 1.03 -9.57 -21.97
CA LYS A 40 1.54 -8.29 -22.50
C LYS A 40 0.95 -7.07 -21.82
N ILE A 41 -0.06 -7.24 -20.98
CA ILE A 41 -0.72 -6.15 -20.30
C ILE A 41 -0.08 -5.97 -18.91
N PHE A 42 0.57 -4.84 -18.70
CA PHE A 42 1.28 -4.54 -17.45
C PHE A 42 0.63 -3.43 -16.61
N GLY A 43 -0.31 -2.66 -17.19
CA GLY A 43 -0.91 -1.50 -16.53
C GLY A 43 0.13 -0.41 -16.19
N ASN A 44 -0.14 0.37 -15.15
CA ASN A 44 0.69 1.50 -14.71
C ASN A 44 1.21 1.35 -13.26
N PRO A 45 2.11 0.38 -12.98
CA PRO A 45 2.69 0.25 -11.65
C PRO A 45 3.56 1.47 -11.31
N HIS A 46 3.68 1.83 -10.03
CA HIS A 46 4.68 2.79 -9.58
C HIS A 46 6.10 2.20 -9.74
N LEU A 47 7.15 3.01 -9.66
CA LEU A 47 8.53 2.51 -9.83
C LEU A 47 8.95 1.51 -8.75
N ASP A 48 8.34 1.57 -7.57
CA ASP A 48 8.53 0.63 -6.46
C ASP A 48 7.57 -0.58 -6.51
N GLU A 49 6.77 -0.70 -7.57
CA GLU A 49 5.81 -1.79 -7.78
C GLU A 49 6.19 -2.65 -8.98
N VAL A 50 5.74 -3.89 -8.93
CA VAL A 50 5.76 -4.83 -10.06
C VAL A 50 4.35 -5.33 -10.34
N THR A 51 4.01 -5.47 -11.61
CA THR A 51 2.75 -6.10 -12.02
C THR A 51 2.76 -7.56 -11.61
N TRP A 52 1.91 -7.95 -10.67
CA TRP A 52 1.95 -9.27 -10.08
C TRP A 52 0.72 -10.11 -10.36
N LEU A 53 -0.48 -9.52 -10.30
CA LEU A 53 -1.75 -10.17 -10.58
C LEU A 53 -2.34 -9.63 -11.88
N ARG A 54 -2.90 -10.53 -12.72
CA ARG A 54 -3.71 -10.19 -13.88
C ARG A 54 -4.89 -11.15 -13.97
N VAL A 55 -6.08 -10.60 -14.10
CA VAL A 55 -7.33 -11.38 -14.15
C VAL A 55 -8.23 -10.81 -15.24
N ASN A 56 -8.82 -11.65 -16.08
CA ASN A 56 -9.83 -11.18 -17.03
C ASN A 56 -11.01 -10.55 -16.30
N ARG A 57 -11.58 -9.50 -16.88
CA ARG A 57 -12.68 -8.74 -16.28
C ARG A 57 -14.00 -8.86 -17.04
N ALA A 58 -14.10 -8.12 -18.10
CA ALA A 58 -15.38 -7.83 -18.74
C ALA A 58 -15.70 -8.71 -19.92
N PHE A 59 -17.00 -8.89 -20.15
CA PHE A 59 -17.53 -9.45 -21.39
C PHE A 59 -17.23 -8.50 -22.56
N PHE A 60 -16.94 -9.06 -23.73
CA PHE A 60 -16.77 -8.30 -24.96
C PHE A 60 -17.37 -9.06 -26.16
N ASP A 61 -17.83 -8.34 -27.15
CA ASP A 61 -18.34 -8.93 -28.38
C ASP A 61 -17.19 -9.53 -29.21
N THR A 62 -17.15 -10.85 -29.32
CA THR A 62 -16.13 -11.57 -30.06
C THR A 62 -16.27 -11.40 -31.57
N GLY A 63 -17.44 -10.98 -32.05
CA GLY A 63 -17.73 -10.75 -33.47
C GLY A 63 -17.24 -9.39 -34.00
N ASN A 64 -16.94 -8.45 -33.13
CA ASN A 64 -16.47 -7.11 -33.50
C ASN A 64 -15.11 -6.81 -32.88
N PRO A 65 -14.00 -6.84 -33.62
CA PRO A 65 -12.66 -6.58 -33.13
C PRO A 65 -12.44 -5.14 -32.58
N LYS A 66 -13.39 -4.23 -32.85
CA LYS A 66 -13.41 -2.84 -32.40
C LYS A 66 -14.45 -2.62 -31.28
N SER A 67 -15.14 -3.67 -30.80
CA SER A 67 -16.17 -3.48 -29.79
C SER A 67 -15.55 -3.04 -28.47
N GLU A 68 -16.13 -1.99 -27.93
CA GLU A 68 -15.99 -1.61 -26.53
C GLU A 68 -16.37 -2.82 -25.67
N SER A 69 -15.74 -2.94 -24.49
CA SER A 69 -16.12 -3.97 -23.56
C SER A 69 -17.59 -3.75 -23.14
N ILE A 70 -18.39 -4.78 -23.24
CA ILE A 70 -19.82 -4.71 -22.89
C ILE A 70 -19.99 -4.37 -21.39
N GLY A 71 -18.97 -4.62 -20.57
CA GLY A 71 -18.96 -4.35 -19.13
C GLY A 71 -18.60 -2.92 -18.73
N ASP A 72 -18.24 -2.03 -19.67
CA ASP A 72 -18.04 -0.60 -19.37
C ASP A 72 -19.36 0.17 -19.40
N SER A 73 -20.42 -0.45 -19.89
CA SER A 73 -21.77 0.10 -19.84
C SER A 73 -22.33 -0.02 -18.42
N ILE A 74 -22.31 1.08 -17.67
CA ILE A 74 -23.11 1.23 -16.46
C ILE A 74 -24.56 1.23 -16.89
N GLY A 75 -25.27 0.12 -16.71
CA GLY A 75 -26.68 0.00 -17.10
C GLY A 75 -27.36 -1.06 -16.26
N ASP A 76 -28.69 -1.02 -16.21
CA ASP A 76 -29.56 -1.86 -15.36
C ASP A 76 -29.31 -3.38 -15.41
N LYS A 77 -28.52 -3.84 -16.39
CA LYS A 77 -28.18 -5.25 -16.58
C LYS A 77 -26.90 -5.71 -15.88
N PHE A 78 -26.08 -4.76 -15.42
CA PHE A 78 -24.79 -5.04 -14.79
C PHE A 78 -24.81 -4.62 -13.32
N ILE A 79 -24.10 -5.36 -12.49
CA ILE A 79 -23.84 -4.98 -11.10
C ILE A 79 -22.62 -4.07 -11.05
N ASN A 80 -22.76 -2.90 -10.48
CA ASN A 80 -21.65 -2.00 -10.27
C ASN A 80 -20.79 -2.46 -9.09
N VAL A 81 -19.49 -2.52 -9.31
CA VAL A 81 -18.49 -2.78 -8.27
C VAL A 81 -17.43 -1.70 -8.34
N ALA A 82 -17.20 -1.06 -7.22
CA ALA A 82 -16.19 -0.03 -7.07
C ALA A 82 -15.05 -0.47 -6.14
N TYR A 83 -13.90 0.17 -6.29
CA TYR A 83 -12.75 -0.02 -5.43
C TYR A 83 -12.32 1.33 -4.87
N LYS A 84 -12.08 1.36 -3.56
CA LYS A 84 -11.59 2.55 -2.86
C LYS A 84 -10.86 2.14 -1.58
N ASP A 85 -9.68 2.72 -1.36
CA ASP A 85 -8.89 2.53 -0.14
C ASP A 85 -8.69 1.04 0.23
N GLY A 86 -8.36 0.21 -0.76
CA GLY A 86 -8.11 -1.22 -0.57
C GLY A 86 -9.37 -2.09 -0.43
N LYS A 87 -10.57 -1.56 -0.64
CA LYS A 87 -11.84 -2.28 -0.46
C LYS A 87 -12.69 -2.33 -1.71
N LEU A 88 -13.43 -3.42 -1.86
CA LEU A 88 -14.47 -3.56 -2.88
C LEU A 88 -15.82 -3.13 -2.29
N TYR A 89 -16.57 -2.40 -3.08
CA TYR A 89 -17.93 -1.96 -2.77
C TYR A 89 -18.85 -2.44 -3.87
N PHE A 90 -19.92 -3.10 -3.49
CA PHE A 90 -20.93 -3.64 -4.39
C PHE A 90 -22.21 -2.81 -4.30
N GLU A 91 -22.82 -2.53 -5.46
CA GLU A 91 -24.10 -1.84 -5.51
C GLU A 91 -25.13 -2.42 -4.49
N PRO A 92 -25.92 -1.60 -3.77
CA PRO A 92 -26.08 -0.15 -3.94
C PRO A 92 -25.07 0.71 -3.16
N ASN A 93 -24.08 0.15 -2.50
CA ASN A 93 -23.19 0.83 -1.56
C ASN A 93 -21.91 1.37 -2.24
N ILE A 94 -22.03 1.98 -3.42
CA ILE A 94 -20.88 2.56 -4.13
C ILE A 94 -20.49 3.89 -3.47
N PRO A 95 -19.21 4.06 -3.06
CA PRO A 95 -18.75 5.30 -2.44
C PRO A 95 -18.64 6.45 -3.45
N GLU A 96 -18.69 7.69 -2.97
CA GLU A 96 -18.34 8.84 -3.79
C GLU A 96 -16.85 8.80 -4.19
N ASN A 97 -16.57 9.17 -5.45
CA ASN A 97 -15.21 9.23 -6.01
C ASN A 97 -14.39 7.95 -5.75
N PRO A 98 -14.82 6.79 -6.27
CA PRO A 98 -14.03 5.57 -6.21
C PRO A 98 -12.78 5.69 -7.09
N GLU A 99 -11.75 4.89 -6.80
CA GLU A 99 -10.56 4.79 -7.64
C GLU A 99 -10.90 4.20 -9.01
N TRP A 100 -11.83 3.24 -9.03
CA TRP A 100 -12.49 2.73 -10.23
C TRP A 100 -13.88 2.19 -9.91
N ASN A 101 -14.74 2.17 -10.94
CA ASN A 101 -16.09 1.62 -10.90
C ASN A 101 -16.36 0.86 -12.19
N VAL A 102 -16.77 -0.41 -12.08
CA VAL A 102 -16.95 -1.31 -13.22
C VAL A 102 -18.24 -2.09 -13.14
N GLY A 103 -18.82 -2.40 -14.28
CA GLY A 103 -19.93 -3.34 -14.37
C GLY A 103 -19.45 -4.79 -14.37
N THR A 104 -20.09 -5.65 -13.55
CA THR A 104 -19.95 -7.10 -13.56
C THR A 104 -21.29 -7.75 -13.96
N SER A 105 -21.30 -9.05 -14.30
CA SER A 105 -22.54 -9.64 -14.82
C SER A 105 -23.63 -9.82 -13.76
N TYR A 106 -23.45 -10.72 -12.81
CA TYR A 106 -24.43 -11.03 -11.77
C TYR A 106 -23.77 -11.27 -10.42
N MET A 107 -24.52 -11.03 -9.36
CA MET A 107 -24.08 -11.34 -8.01
C MET A 107 -24.10 -12.83 -7.73
N LEU A 108 -23.12 -13.25 -6.94
CA LEU A 108 -23.04 -14.60 -6.40
C LEU A 108 -23.44 -14.62 -4.93
N LEU A 109 -22.90 -13.70 -4.14
CA LEU A 109 -23.18 -13.53 -2.72
C LEU A 109 -23.40 -12.06 -2.39
N ARG A 110 -24.28 -11.79 -1.43
CA ARG A 110 -24.48 -10.51 -0.78
C ARG A 110 -24.61 -10.72 0.73
N ASN A 111 -23.75 -10.07 1.51
CA ASN A 111 -23.68 -10.22 2.96
C ASN A 111 -23.60 -11.71 3.44
N GLY A 112 -22.89 -12.56 2.70
CA GLY A 112 -22.71 -13.98 3.00
C GLY A 112 -23.85 -14.90 2.55
N GLU A 113 -24.93 -14.35 1.99
CA GLU A 113 -26.05 -15.13 1.49
C GLU A 113 -26.06 -15.17 -0.05
N TYR A 114 -26.67 -16.22 -0.61
CA TYR A 114 -26.79 -16.38 -2.05
C TYR A 114 -27.60 -15.22 -2.66
N SER A 115 -27.03 -14.58 -3.68
CA SER A 115 -27.72 -13.58 -4.49
C SER A 115 -27.94 -14.09 -5.90
N TYR A 116 -29.04 -13.63 -6.49
CA TYR A 116 -29.44 -13.92 -7.87
C TYR A 116 -29.63 -12.63 -8.66
N ASP A 117 -29.15 -11.50 -8.12
CA ASP A 117 -29.28 -10.18 -8.72
C ASP A 117 -28.68 -10.21 -10.14
N ASN A 118 -29.47 -9.79 -11.10
CA ASN A 118 -29.17 -9.70 -12.54
C ASN A 118 -28.95 -11.04 -13.28
N GLU A 119 -29.08 -12.19 -12.62
CA GLU A 119 -28.89 -13.52 -13.27
C GLU A 119 -29.83 -13.73 -14.47
N GLN A 120 -31.04 -13.20 -14.43
CA GLN A 120 -32.02 -13.30 -15.51
C GLN A 120 -31.52 -12.74 -16.85
N TYR A 121 -30.62 -11.76 -16.84
CA TYR A 121 -30.03 -11.18 -18.04
C TYR A 121 -28.94 -12.05 -18.69
N PHE A 122 -28.47 -13.07 -17.96
CA PHE A 122 -27.34 -13.92 -18.32
C PHE A 122 -27.71 -15.40 -18.44
N SER A 123 -28.99 -15.73 -18.61
CA SER A 123 -29.50 -17.11 -18.61
C SER A 123 -28.75 -18.06 -19.55
N GLY A 124 -28.27 -17.58 -20.70
CA GLY A 124 -27.51 -18.37 -21.67
C GLY A 124 -26.13 -18.86 -21.21
N ILE A 125 -25.60 -18.31 -20.13
CA ILE A 125 -24.25 -18.64 -19.62
C ILE A 125 -24.24 -19.31 -18.24
N LEU A 126 -25.39 -19.68 -17.68
CA LEU A 126 -25.48 -20.23 -16.31
C LEU A 126 -25.02 -21.68 -16.19
N GLY A 127 -24.91 -22.42 -17.29
CA GLY A 127 -24.47 -23.81 -17.34
C GLY A 127 -22.98 -24.03 -16.98
N LYS A 128 -22.54 -25.30 -17.05
CA LYS A 128 -21.14 -25.70 -16.83
C LYS A 128 -20.17 -24.99 -17.79
N ASN A 129 -19.28 -24.17 -17.26
CA ASN A 129 -18.27 -23.41 -18.02
C ASN A 129 -17.04 -23.13 -17.16
N PRO A 130 -15.87 -22.84 -17.77
CA PRO A 130 -14.80 -22.13 -17.08
C PRO A 130 -15.34 -20.79 -16.54
N ARG A 131 -14.93 -20.43 -15.35
CA ARG A 131 -15.47 -19.24 -14.65
C ARG A 131 -14.35 -18.40 -14.05
N THR A 132 -14.55 -17.08 -14.08
CA THR A 132 -13.81 -16.16 -13.26
C THR A 132 -14.78 -15.38 -12.41
N PHE A 133 -14.48 -15.21 -11.13
CA PHE A 133 -15.26 -14.43 -10.19
C PHE A 133 -14.40 -13.90 -9.06
N PHE A 134 -14.90 -12.93 -8.36
CA PHE A 134 -14.17 -12.25 -7.32
C PHE A 134 -15.10 -11.79 -6.21
N GLY A 135 -14.51 -11.39 -5.09
CA GLY A 135 -15.26 -10.86 -3.98
C GLY A 135 -14.37 -10.48 -2.81
N GLN A 136 -15.03 -10.19 -1.71
CA GLN A 136 -14.37 -9.77 -0.48
C GLN A 136 -14.89 -10.55 0.71
N LYS A 137 -13.99 -10.95 1.63
CA LYS A 137 -14.31 -11.55 2.92
C LYS A 137 -14.73 -10.47 3.93
N ALA A 138 -15.27 -10.88 5.06
CA ALA A 138 -15.69 -9.96 6.12
C ALA A 138 -14.54 -9.13 6.73
N ASP A 139 -13.32 -9.67 6.71
CA ASP A 139 -12.09 -8.99 7.18
C ASP A 139 -11.47 -8.04 6.14
N GLY A 140 -12.09 -7.90 4.98
CA GLY A 140 -11.60 -7.06 3.89
C GLY A 140 -10.70 -7.79 2.89
N THR A 141 -10.31 -9.05 3.13
CA THR A 141 -9.50 -9.84 2.19
C THR A 141 -10.18 -9.94 0.83
N ILE A 142 -9.48 -9.55 -0.23
CA ILE A 142 -9.95 -9.66 -1.61
C ILE A 142 -9.56 -11.01 -2.18
N VAL A 143 -10.48 -11.64 -2.90
CA VAL A 143 -10.31 -12.97 -3.46
C VAL A 143 -10.71 -12.97 -4.93
N PHE A 144 -9.83 -13.49 -5.78
CA PHE A 144 -10.12 -13.84 -7.17
C PHE A 144 -10.08 -15.34 -7.34
N ILE A 145 -11.01 -15.88 -8.12
CA ILE A 145 -11.11 -17.32 -8.38
C ILE A 145 -11.29 -17.55 -9.88
N ALA A 146 -10.41 -18.36 -10.48
CA ALA A 146 -10.63 -18.91 -11.81
C ALA A 146 -10.85 -20.43 -11.72
N ALA A 147 -11.97 -20.90 -12.23
CA ALA A 147 -12.33 -22.30 -12.32
C ALA A 147 -12.05 -22.81 -13.73
N ASP A 148 -11.32 -23.91 -13.83
CA ASP A 148 -11.11 -24.64 -15.09
C ASP A 148 -12.43 -25.20 -15.63
N GLY A 149 -12.46 -25.63 -16.88
CA GLY A 149 -13.64 -26.26 -17.48
C GLY A 149 -13.45 -26.60 -18.95
N ARG A 150 -14.47 -27.21 -19.55
CA ARG A 150 -14.47 -27.66 -20.96
C ARG A 150 -13.38 -28.65 -21.31
N MET A 151 -12.88 -29.41 -20.33
CA MET A 151 -11.91 -30.49 -20.50
C MET A 151 -12.47 -31.79 -19.89
N SER A 152 -11.96 -32.93 -20.34
CA SER A 152 -12.46 -34.26 -19.93
C SER A 152 -12.45 -34.49 -18.40
N ASN A 153 -11.50 -33.88 -17.71
CA ASN A 153 -11.32 -33.97 -16.26
C ASN A 153 -11.63 -32.66 -15.52
N GLU A 154 -12.11 -31.64 -16.21
CA GLU A 154 -12.48 -30.32 -15.65
C GLU A 154 -13.85 -29.91 -16.23
N ALA A 155 -14.90 -30.14 -15.47
CA ALA A 155 -16.27 -29.94 -15.92
C ALA A 155 -16.65 -28.46 -16.11
N GLY A 156 -16.05 -27.58 -15.32
CA GLY A 156 -16.47 -26.21 -15.14
C GLY A 156 -17.55 -26.08 -14.08
N LEU A 157 -17.94 -24.87 -13.77
CA LEU A 157 -18.96 -24.56 -12.78
C LEU A 157 -20.23 -23.98 -13.42
N THR A 158 -21.39 -24.37 -12.91
CA THR A 158 -22.64 -23.63 -13.10
C THR A 158 -22.65 -22.37 -12.23
N ALA A 159 -23.56 -21.44 -12.46
CA ALA A 159 -23.74 -20.26 -11.61
C ALA A 159 -24.07 -20.65 -10.16
N SER A 160 -24.88 -21.69 -9.96
CA SER A 160 -25.19 -22.20 -8.60
C SER A 160 -23.95 -22.76 -7.90
N GLU A 161 -23.11 -23.51 -8.59
CA GLU A 161 -21.86 -24.04 -8.05
C GLU A 161 -20.83 -22.94 -7.78
N GLN A 162 -20.79 -21.87 -8.59
CA GLN A 162 -19.97 -20.68 -8.29
C GLN A 162 -20.37 -20.05 -6.95
N ARG A 163 -21.68 -19.89 -6.70
CA ARG A 163 -22.18 -19.36 -5.41
C ARG A 163 -21.73 -20.24 -4.25
N ALA A 164 -21.86 -21.55 -4.41
CA ALA A 164 -21.42 -22.48 -3.38
C ALA A 164 -19.91 -22.37 -3.14
N VAL A 165 -19.08 -22.31 -4.18
CA VAL A 165 -17.63 -22.14 -4.05
C VAL A 165 -17.30 -20.79 -3.37
N ALA A 166 -17.94 -19.71 -3.78
CA ALA A 166 -17.75 -18.41 -3.16
C ALA A 166 -18.06 -18.43 -1.65
N LYS A 167 -19.16 -19.10 -1.26
CA LYS A 167 -19.55 -19.28 0.15
C LYS A 167 -18.57 -20.18 0.91
N TYR A 168 -18.10 -21.29 0.33
CA TYR A 168 -17.08 -22.17 0.92
C TYR A 168 -15.74 -21.47 1.14
N GLU A 169 -15.35 -20.54 0.27
CA GLU A 169 -14.14 -19.74 0.43
C GLU A 169 -14.34 -18.54 1.38
N GLY A 170 -15.50 -18.39 1.98
CA GLY A 170 -15.78 -17.38 3.01
C GLY A 170 -15.98 -15.97 2.47
N LEU A 171 -16.38 -15.84 1.21
CA LEU A 171 -16.71 -14.52 0.64
C LEU A 171 -18.01 -14.01 1.26
N ARG A 172 -18.04 -12.73 1.59
CA ARG A 172 -19.23 -12.03 2.07
C ARG A 172 -20.01 -11.45 0.89
N ASP A 173 -19.30 -10.77 -0.01
CA ASP A 173 -19.86 -10.22 -1.23
C ASP A 173 -19.05 -10.75 -2.41
N ALA A 174 -19.71 -11.19 -3.47
CA ALA A 174 -19.05 -11.78 -4.63
C ALA A 174 -19.86 -11.58 -5.91
N ALA A 175 -19.16 -11.37 -7.03
CA ALA A 175 -19.75 -11.19 -8.35
C ALA A 175 -18.99 -12.00 -9.42
N ASN A 176 -19.71 -12.37 -10.48
CA ASN A 176 -19.15 -13.08 -11.62
C ASN A 176 -18.46 -12.11 -12.59
N LEU A 177 -17.36 -12.57 -13.18
CA LEU A 177 -16.66 -11.92 -14.30
C LEU A 177 -16.88 -12.70 -15.59
N ASP A 178 -16.23 -12.29 -16.70
CA ASP A 178 -16.28 -13.04 -17.94
C ASP A 178 -15.73 -14.45 -17.77
N GLY A 179 -16.32 -15.40 -18.51
CA GLY A 179 -16.06 -16.81 -18.40
C GLY A 179 -15.61 -17.46 -19.70
N GLY A 180 -15.75 -18.78 -19.76
CA GLY A 180 -15.38 -19.56 -20.95
C GLY A 180 -13.88 -19.51 -21.25
N GLY A 181 -13.51 -19.37 -22.51
CA GLY A 181 -12.12 -19.27 -22.96
C GLY A 181 -11.39 -18.01 -22.52
N SER A 182 -12.12 -17.00 -22.00
CA SER A 182 -11.53 -15.79 -21.42
C SER A 182 -11.08 -15.97 -19.98
N SER A 183 -11.56 -17.01 -19.29
CA SER A 183 -11.25 -17.23 -17.86
C SER A 183 -9.76 -17.37 -17.64
N VAL A 184 -9.14 -16.42 -16.93
CA VAL A 184 -7.70 -16.45 -16.66
C VAL A 184 -7.33 -15.71 -15.37
N ILE A 185 -6.45 -16.32 -14.60
CA ILE A 185 -5.64 -15.67 -13.55
C ILE A 185 -4.17 -15.91 -13.85
N MET A 186 -3.40 -14.85 -13.83
CA MET A 186 -1.96 -14.88 -14.00
C MET A 186 -1.26 -14.24 -12.80
N ILE A 187 -0.29 -14.93 -12.23
CA ILE A 187 0.56 -14.44 -11.14
C ILE A 187 2.01 -14.33 -11.64
N GLY A 188 2.58 -13.12 -11.54
CA GLY A 188 3.86 -12.85 -12.17
C GLY A 188 3.79 -13.20 -13.66
N ASP A 189 4.59 -14.16 -14.10
CA ASP A 189 4.64 -14.62 -15.49
C ASP A 189 3.92 -15.96 -15.71
N THR A 190 3.19 -16.47 -14.71
CA THR A 190 2.55 -17.79 -14.75
C THR A 190 1.03 -17.67 -14.83
N ILE A 191 0.42 -18.25 -15.86
CA ILE A 191 -1.03 -18.47 -15.93
C ILE A 191 -1.35 -19.69 -15.07
N LEU A 192 -2.28 -19.52 -14.11
CA LEU A 192 -2.61 -20.58 -13.15
C LEU A 192 -3.58 -21.62 -13.72
N ASN A 193 -4.62 -21.16 -14.40
CA ASN A 193 -5.68 -22.02 -14.90
C ASN A 193 -5.41 -22.48 -16.36
N LYS A 194 -5.97 -23.64 -16.71
CA LYS A 194 -5.74 -24.31 -18.00
C LYS A 194 -6.78 -23.98 -19.06
N SER A 195 -7.91 -23.43 -18.66
CA SER A 195 -9.06 -23.16 -19.55
C SER A 195 -8.86 -21.95 -20.45
N TYR A 196 -7.87 -21.14 -20.21
CA TYR A 196 -7.55 -19.98 -21.05
C TYR A 196 -7.08 -20.44 -22.41
N ASP A 197 -7.77 -20.03 -23.47
CA ASP A 197 -7.49 -20.46 -24.84
C ASP A 197 -6.48 -19.56 -25.60
N GLY A 198 -5.84 -18.62 -24.89
CA GLY A 198 -4.82 -17.74 -25.45
C GLY A 198 -5.38 -16.53 -26.21
N ARG A 199 -6.69 -16.31 -26.18
CA ARG A 199 -7.31 -15.16 -26.84
C ARG A 199 -6.84 -13.83 -26.25
N SER A 200 -6.87 -12.79 -27.07
CA SER A 200 -6.67 -11.43 -26.62
C SER A 200 -7.87 -10.93 -25.81
N LEU A 201 -7.60 -10.24 -24.71
CA LEU A 201 -8.60 -9.72 -23.78
C LEU A 201 -8.76 -8.21 -23.98
N GLY A 202 -9.98 -7.71 -23.78
CA GLY A 202 -10.27 -6.27 -23.83
C GLY A 202 -9.84 -5.58 -22.55
N ASN A 203 -10.34 -6.05 -21.42
CA ASN A 203 -10.13 -5.46 -20.09
C ASN A 203 -9.70 -6.49 -19.09
N ILE A 204 -8.83 -6.10 -18.17
CA ILE A 204 -8.38 -6.94 -17.07
C ILE A 204 -8.26 -6.14 -15.78
N PHE A 205 -8.39 -6.82 -14.64
CA PHE A 205 -7.85 -6.31 -13.39
C PHE A 205 -6.36 -6.56 -13.34
N VAL A 206 -5.60 -5.56 -12.92
CA VAL A 206 -4.16 -5.64 -12.69
C VAL A 206 -3.90 -5.35 -11.22
N GLY A 207 -3.15 -6.22 -10.58
CA GLY A 207 -2.71 -6.05 -9.21
C GLY A 207 -1.21 -5.76 -9.15
N TYR A 208 -0.84 -4.72 -8.42
CA TYR A 208 0.54 -4.34 -8.21
C TYR A 208 0.93 -4.60 -6.77
N ARG A 209 2.10 -5.19 -6.58
CA ARG A 209 2.73 -5.27 -5.27
C ARG A 209 4.08 -4.59 -5.26
N LYS A 210 4.51 -4.14 -4.11
CA LYS A 210 5.88 -3.66 -3.93
C LYS A 210 6.85 -4.83 -4.10
N TRP A 211 7.93 -4.58 -4.80
CA TRP A 211 9.01 -5.56 -4.96
C TRP A 211 10.00 -5.46 -3.79
N GLN A 212 10.65 -6.59 -3.48
CA GLN A 212 11.73 -6.66 -2.50
C GLN A 212 13.07 -6.84 -3.22
N LYS A 213 14.12 -6.25 -2.65
CA LYS A 213 15.44 -6.24 -3.30
C LYS A 213 16.05 -7.63 -3.51
N ASP A 214 15.75 -8.56 -2.62
CA ASP A 214 16.20 -9.96 -2.68
C ASP A 214 15.43 -10.82 -3.70
N GLU A 215 14.30 -10.31 -4.22
CA GLU A 215 13.52 -10.98 -5.28
C GLU A 215 13.99 -10.65 -6.70
N LEU A 216 14.85 -9.65 -6.87
CA LEU A 216 15.26 -9.16 -8.19
C LEU A 216 16.11 -10.20 -8.95
N PRO A 217 15.61 -10.78 -10.06
CA PRO A 217 16.31 -11.87 -10.76
C PRO A 217 17.40 -11.33 -11.66
N VAL A 218 18.29 -12.25 -12.09
CA VAL A 218 19.23 -11.96 -13.16
C VAL A 218 18.51 -11.98 -14.51
N LEU A 219 18.53 -10.84 -15.24
CA LEU A 219 17.89 -10.70 -16.54
C LEU A 219 18.92 -10.63 -17.66
N ARG A 220 18.62 -11.29 -18.78
CA ARG A 220 19.47 -11.36 -19.97
C ARG A 220 18.64 -11.24 -21.24
N LYS A 221 19.28 -10.94 -22.36
CA LYS A 221 18.63 -10.96 -23.69
C LYS A 221 17.87 -12.26 -23.89
N GLY A 222 16.62 -12.15 -24.32
CA GLY A 222 15.68 -13.25 -24.50
C GLY A 222 14.71 -13.47 -23.33
N THR A 223 14.99 -12.92 -22.14
CA THR A 223 14.05 -12.99 -21.02
C THR A 223 12.77 -12.19 -21.33
N LYS A 224 11.61 -12.76 -20.97
CA LYS A 224 10.31 -12.07 -21.00
C LYS A 224 9.67 -12.22 -19.65
N SER A 225 9.44 -11.10 -18.94
CA SER A 225 8.90 -11.16 -17.58
C SER A 225 8.42 -9.79 -17.08
N VAL A 226 7.63 -9.81 -16.00
CA VAL A 226 7.28 -8.61 -15.22
C VAL A 226 8.52 -7.87 -14.70
N TRP A 227 9.60 -8.57 -14.45
CA TRP A 227 10.88 -8.01 -14.00
C TRP A 227 11.63 -7.27 -15.11
N VAL A 228 11.52 -7.74 -16.35
CA VAL A 228 12.02 -6.98 -17.52
C VAL A 228 11.26 -5.69 -17.68
N HIS A 229 9.93 -5.73 -17.55
CA HIS A 229 9.09 -4.53 -17.59
C HIS A 229 9.50 -3.52 -16.51
N LEU A 230 9.69 -3.97 -15.26
CA LEU A 230 10.21 -3.13 -14.18
C LEU A 230 11.56 -2.51 -14.54
N MET A 231 12.53 -3.32 -14.99
CA MET A 231 13.86 -2.86 -15.40
C MET A 231 13.80 -1.79 -16.50
N GLN A 232 13.00 -1.99 -17.53
CA GLN A 232 12.81 -1.05 -18.64
C GLN A 232 12.27 0.30 -18.14
N ARG A 233 11.30 0.29 -17.22
CA ARG A 233 10.75 1.51 -16.61
C ARG A 233 11.80 2.23 -15.75
N LEU A 234 12.60 1.51 -14.98
CA LEU A 234 13.70 2.10 -14.21
C LEU A 234 14.77 2.71 -15.12
N LEU A 235 15.12 2.05 -16.25
CA LEU A 235 16.03 2.61 -17.25
C LEU A 235 15.47 3.94 -17.83
N THR A 236 14.19 3.97 -18.16
CA THR A 236 13.53 5.19 -18.66
C THR A 236 13.53 6.30 -17.61
N ALA A 237 13.29 5.98 -16.34
CA ALA A 237 13.39 6.94 -15.24
C ALA A 237 14.81 7.48 -15.06
N TRP A 238 15.85 6.70 -15.35
CA TRP A 238 17.25 7.15 -15.41
C TRP A 238 17.58 7.95 -16.68
N GLY A 239 16.60 8.30 -17.52
CA GLY A 239 16.79 9.04 -18.76
C GLY A 239 17.31 8.19 -19.94
N ILE A 240 17.25 6.86 -19.83
CA ILE A 240 17.60 5.95 -20.92
C ILE A 240 16.30 5.38 -21.47
N HIS A 241 15.74 6.02 -22.49
CA HIS A 241 14.47 5.64 -23.07
C HIS A 241 14.47 4.17 -23.52
N THR A 242 13.48 3.43 -23.04
CA THR A 242 13.33 1.99 -23.27
C THR A 242 11.85 1.65 -23.25
N ASP A 243 11.36 1.00 -24.32
CA ASP A 243 9.98 0.54 -24.34
C ASP A 243 9.76 -0.51 -23.22
N ALA A 244 8.78 -0.24 -22.38
CA ALA A 244 8.45 -1.11 -21.26
C ALA A 244 7.45 -2.21 -21.70
N ASP A 245 7.91 -3.11 -22.55
CA ASP A 245 7.13 -4.20 -23.14
C ASP A 245 7.32 -5.56 -22.43
N GLY A 246 8.15 -5.59 -21.37
CA GLY A 246 8.49 -6.80 -20.63
C GLY A 246 9.36 -7.80 -21.41
N SER A 247 9.93 -7.38 -22.56
CA SER A 247 10.73 -8.26 -23.42
C SER A 247 12.18 -7.76 -23.51
N PHE A 248 13.14 -8.54 -23.07
CA PHE A 248 14.56 -8.19 -23.14
C PHE A 248 15.09 -8.44 -24.55
N GLY A 249 14.73 -7.56 -25.48
CA GLY A 249 15.18 -7.56 -26.86
C GLY A 249 16.54 -6.87 -27.07
N PRO A 250 16.98 -6.72 -28.36
CA PRO A 250 18.23 -6.03 -28.70
C PRO A 250 18.26 -4.57 -28.22
N ALA A 251 17.15 -3.82 -28.33
CA ALA A 251 17.06 -2.45 -27.85
C ALA A 251 17.24 -2.36 -26.33
N THR A 252 16.59 -3.25 -25.57
CA THR A 252 16.76 -3.34 -24.12
C THR A 252 18.20 -3.67 -23.73
N LEU A 253 18.88 -4.56 -24.49
CA LEU A 253 20.29 -4.89 -24.27
C LEU A 253 21.18 -3.65 -24.37
N GLU A 254 21.00 -2.85 -25.41
CA GLU A 254 21.78 -1.61 -25.58
C GLU A 254 21.48 -0.58 -24.49
N SER A 255 20.22 -0.47 -24.04
CA SER A 255 19.84 0.37 -22.91
C SER A 255 20.54 -0.06 -21.61
N VAL A 256 20.59 -1.36 -21.32
CA VAL A 256 21.30 -1.91 -20.14
C VAL A 256 22.78 -1.60 -20.23
N LYS A 257 23.43 -1.85 -21.36
CA LYS A 257 24.85 -1.53 -21.56
C LYS A 257 25.15 -0.03 -21.39
N LYS A 258 24.29 0.82 -21.95
CA LYS A 258 24.40 2.28 -21.78
C LYS A 258 24.31 2.67 -20.31
N PHE A 259 23.35 2.10 -19.57
CA PHE A 259 23.23 2.31 -18.13
C PHE A 259 24.46 1.85 -17.36
N GLN A 260 24.95 0.64 -17.63
CA GLN A 260 26.15 0.08 -17.00
C GLN A 260 27.37 0.98 -17.22
N LYS A 261 27.55 1.46 -18.45
CA LYS A 261 28.62 2.42 -18.78
C LYS A 261 28.47 3.74 -18.00
N THR A 262 27.27 4.30 -17.92
CA THR A 262 27.00 5.54 -17.18
C THR A 262 27.27 5.39 -15.69
N MET A 263 26.99 4.20 -15.12
CA MET A 263 27.19 3.90 -13.69
C MET A 263 28.58 3.31 -13.39
N ASN A 264 29.49 3.32 -14.36
CA ASN A 264 30.84 2.75 -14.23
C ASN A 264 30.83 1.28 -13.75
N LEU A 265 29.88 0.48 -14.28
CA LEU A 265 29.76 -0.96 -14.07
C LEU A 265 30.44 -1.73 -15.21
N GLU A 266 30.64 -3.04 -15.02
CA GLU A 266 30.98 -3.94 -16.10
C GLU A 266 29.89 -3.91 -17.19
N VAL A 267 30.26 -3.69 -18.45
CA VAL A 267 29.33 -3.54 -19.58
C VAL A 267 29.07 -4.89 -20.24
N ASP A 268 28.46 -5.80 -19.51
CA ASP A 268 28.14 -7.17 -19.96
C ASP A 268 26.73 -7.31 -20.56
N GLY A 269 25.88 -6.29 -20.39
CA GLY A 269 24.49 -6.29 -20.83
C GLY A 269 23.58 -7.22 -20.00
N VAL A 270 24.02 -7.63 -18.81
CA VAL A 270 23.26 -8.47 -17.89
C VAL A 270 22.76 -7.62 -16.72
N CYS A 271 21.46 -7.62 -16.46
CA CYS A 271 20.93 -6.98 -15.28
C CYS A 271 20.99 -7.94 -14.09
N GLY A 272 22.18 -8.04 -13.49
CA GLY A 272 22.46 -8.79 -12.26
C GLY A 272 22.43 -7.91 -11.00
N PRO A 273 22.82 -8.44 -9.82
CA PRO A 273 22.72 -7.73 -8.53
C PRO A 273 23.40 -6.34 -8.51
N LYS A 274 24.55 -6.19 -9.18
CA LYS A 274 25.26 -4.90 -9.27
C LYS A 274 24.47 -3.88 -10.10
N THR A 275 23.90 -4.29 -11.24
CA THR A 275 23.10 -3.43 -12.12
C THR A 275 21.79 -3.06 -11.44
N TRP A 276 21.07 -4.01 -10.84
CA TRP A 276 19.89 -3.76 -10.04
C TRP A 276 20.18 -2.80 -8.89
N GLY A 277 21.28 -3.01 -8.16
CA GLY A 277 21.66 -2.15 -7.04
C GLY A 277 21.85 -0.68 -7.39
N GLN A 278 22.15 -0.35 -8.65
CA GLN A 278 22.18 1.03 -9.13
C GLN A 278 20.82 1.48 -9.68
N LEU A 279 20.14 0.64 -10.46
CA LEU A 279 18.83 0.96 -11.04
C LEU A 279 17.82 1.39 -9.99
N VAL A 280 17.71 0.63 -8.90
CA VAL A 280 16.69 0.90 -7.86
C VAL A 280 16.95 2.15 -7.02
N LYS A 281 18.13 2.77 -7.13
CA LYS A 281 18.41 4.02 -6.41
C LYS A 281 17.51 5.17 -6.85
N ILE A 282 17.00 5.15 -8.08
CA ILE A 282 16.05 6.17 -8.56
C ILE A 282 14.74 6.13 -7.78
N VAL A 283 14.28 4.94 -7.40
CA VAL A 283 13.07 4.78 -6.57
C VAL A 283 13.26 5.42 -5.20
N GLN A 284 14.47 5.36 -4.66
CA GLN A 284 14.81 5.99 -3.38
C GLN A 284 14.92 7.50 -3.50
N SER A 285 15.31 8.03 -4.67
CA SER A 285 15.41 9.48 -4.92
C SER A 285 14.06 10.13 -5.22
N ASP A 286 13.13 9.39 -5.85
CA ASP A 286 11.79 9.89 -6.22
C ASP A 286 10.77 9.83 -5.07
N LYS A 287 11.07 9.12 -3.99
CA LYS A 287 10.24 9.19 -2.80
C LYS A 287 10.35 10.60 -2.23
N LYS A 288 9.29 11.38 -2.40
CA LYS A 288 9.12 12.64 -1.70
C LYS A 288 9.28 12.34 -0.21
N LYS A 289 10.43 12.74 0.34
CA LYS A 289 10.64 12.60 1.79
C LYS A 289 9.48 13.23 2.51
N PRO A 290 8.90 12.57 3.52
CA PRO A 290 7.79 13.14 4.23
C PRO A 290 8.21 14.45 4.88
N THR A 291 7.32 15.42 4.86
CA THR A 291 7.52 16.70 5.52
C THR A 291 7.41 16.52 7.04
N LEU A 292 8.35 17.13 7.76
CA LEU A 292 8.49 16.98 9.21
C LEU A 292 8.53 18.33 9.89
N ILE A 293 7.82 18.47 11.00
CA ILE A 293 8.02 19.54 11.98
C ILE A 293 8.36 18.95 13.34
N ILE A 294 9.31 19.56 14.03
CA ILE A 294 9.68 19.19 15.40
C ILE A 294 9.14 20.28 16.32
N ASP A 295 8.48 19.90 17.36
CA ASP A 295 7.87 20.80 18.35
C ASP A 295 8.61 20.67 19.70
N PRO A 296 9.52 21.58 20.04
CA PRO A 296 10.07 21.64 21.40
C PRO A 296 8.98 22.07 22.37
N GLY A 297 8.59 21.20 23.29
CA GLY A 297 7.56 21.49 24.29
C GLY A 297 7.90 22.72 25.14
N HIS A 298 6.87 23.41 25.65
CA HIS A 298 6.97 24.59 26.50
C HIS A 298 7.69 25.78 25.85
N GLY A 299 8.17 26.77 26.63
CA GLY A 299 8.92 27.92 26.14
C GLY A 299 8.43 29.24 26.75
N GLY A 300 9.29 30.28 26.74
CA GLY A 300 8.99 31.60 27.28
C GLY A 300 8.58 31.56 28.76
N SER A 301 7.38 32.01 29.06
CA SER A 301 6.83 32.02 30.46
C SER A 301 6.41 30.63 30.93
N ASP A 302 6.24 29.63 30.06
CA ASP A 302 5.91 28.25 30.41
C ASP A 302 7.21 27.42 30.62
N PRO A 303 7.64 27.13 31.82
CA PRO A 303 8.85 26.36 32.10
C PRO A 303 8.70 24.85 31.83
N GLY A 304 7.47 24.33 31.70
CA GLY A 304 7.18 22.90 31.79
C GLY A 304 7.46 22.30 33.14
N GLY A 305 7.85 21.05 33.18
CA GLY A 305 8.31 20.38 34.38
C GLY A 305 9.55 21.06 34.96
N VAL A 306 9.60 21.21 36.32
CA VAL A 306 10.75 21.78 37.04
C VAL A 306 11.19 20.82 38.13
N SER A 307 12.46 20.43 38.10
CA SER A 307 13.05 19.54 39.11
C SER A 307 14.52 19.87 39.28
N GLU A 308 14.94 20.07 40.54
CA GLU A 308 16.34 20.29 40.96
C GLU A 308 17.10 21.32 40.10
N GLY A 309 16.44 22.43 39.75
CA GLY A 309 17.01 23.52 38.98
C GLY A 309 16.94 23.35 37.46
N TYR A 310 16.51 22.20 36.95
CA TYR A 310 16.22 21.99 35.54
C TYR A 310 14.78 22.41 35.23
N ARG A 311 14.59 23.13 34.10
CA ARG A 311 13.28 23.42 33.52
C ARG A 311 13.15 22.65 32.23
N GLU A 312 12.04 22.02 31.99
CA GLU A 312 11.80 21.19 30.80
C GLU A 312 12.04 21.97 29.50
N LYS A 313 11.58 23.23 29.41
CA LYS A 313 11.77 24.07 28.21
C LYS A 313 13.24 24.27 27.82
N ASP A 314 14.16 24.29 28.80
CA ASP A 314 15.61 24.48 28.59
C ASP A 314 16.29 23.23 28.05
N LEU A 315 15.60 22.08 28.10
CA LEU A 315 16.07 20.78 27.63
C LEU A 315 15.40 20.36 26.34
N THR A 316 14.09 20.61 26.17
CA THR A 316 13.36 20.26 24.95
C THR A 316 13.88 21.02 23.73
N LEU A 317 14.26 22.29 23.90
CA LEU A 317 14.80 23.10 22.81
C LEU A 317 16.14 22.55 22.26
N PRO A 318 17.21 22.36 23.06
CA PRO A 318 18.46 21.83 22.51
C PRO A 318 18.33 20.40 21.96
N ILE A 319 17.45 19.56 22.55
CA ILE A 319 17.16 18.23 21.99
C ILE A 319 16.51 18.35 20.62
N ALA A 320 15.53 19.23 20.45
CA ALA A 320 14.85 19.46 19.19
C ALA A 320 15.78 20.07 18.12
N LEU A 321 16.64 21.00 18.50
CA LEU A 321 17.67 21.54 17.60
C LEU A 321 18.65 20.46 17.14
N ARG A 322 19.08 19.58 18.05
CA ARG A 322 19.92 18.45 17.69
C ARG A 322 19.20 17.45 16.79
N LEU A 323 17.94 17.17 17.09
CA LEU A 323 17.09 16.29 16.26
C LEU A 323 16.92 16.85 14.86
N ARG A 324 16.74 18.17 14.68
CA ARG A 324 16.73 18.85 13.38
C ARG A 324 18.00 18.57 12.58
N GLU A 325 19.18 18.67 13.19
CA GLU A 325 20.45 18.39 12.53
C GLU A 325 20.58 16.91 12.13
N LEU A 326 20.20 16.00 13.01
CA LEU A 326 20.23 14.57 12.74
C LEU A 326 19.26 14.16 11.62
N LEU A 327 18.17 14.89 11.42
CA LEU A 327 17.16 14.67 10.38
C LEU A 327 17.21 15.71 9.25
N LYS A 328 18.33 16.41 9.08
CA LYS A 328 18.49 17.51 8.08
C LYS A 328 18.09 17.12 6.65
N ASP A 329 18.19 15.86 6.30
CA ASP A 329 17.80 15.33 4.99
C ASP A 329 16.27 15.28 4.79
N PHE A 330 15.47 15.45 5.85
CA PHE A 330 14.02 15.68 5.80
C PHE A 330 13.66 17.17 5.85
N ASN A 331 14.66 18.07 5.97
CA ASN A 331 14.49 19.51 6.11
C ASN A 331 13.42 19.91 7.14
N PRO A 332 13.53 19.46 8.41
CA PRO A 332 12.46 19.66 9.38
C PRO A 332 12.32 21.11 9.80
N ALA A 333 11.07 21.59 9.84
CA ALA A 333 10.72 22.84 10.48
C ALA A 333 10.74 22.68 12.01
N LEU A 334 10.75 23.79 12.74
CA LEU A 334 10.55 23.85 14.18
C LEU A 334 9.34 24.72 14.49
N THR A 335 8.59 24.41 15.56
CA THR A 335 7.55 25.30 16.07
C THR A 335 8.18 26.52 16.75
N ARG A 336 9.33 26.35 17.43
CA ARG A 336 10.20 27.39 17.95
C ARG A 336 11.69 26.98 17.87
N ASP A 337 12.57 27.92 17.67
CA ASP A 337 14.03 27.73 17.65
C ASP A 337 14.77 28.56 18.71
N SER A 338 14.00 29.23 19.54
CA SER A 338 14.44 30.08 20.64
C SER A 338 13.47 29.96 21.83
N ASP A 339 13.81 30.56 22.97
CA ASP A 339 12.98 30.59 24.18
C ASP A 339 11.91 31.67 24.07
N ILE A 340 10.80 31.36 23.41
CA ILE A 340 9.66 32.26 23.17
C ILE A 340 8.36 31.66 23.72
N ASP A 341 7.42 32.55 24.03
CA ASP A 341 6.05 32.16 24.38
C ASP A 341 5.31 31.60 23.16
N LEU A 342 4.96 30.35 23.25
CA LEU A 342 4.18 29.65 22.23
C LEU A 342 3.14 28.75 22.89
N PRO A 343 2.02 29.33 23.37
CA PRO A 343 1.05 28.58 24.17
C PRO A 343 0.31 27.52 23.37
N ILE A 344 -0.09 26.47 24.09
CA ILE A 344 -1.02 25.44 23.61
C ILE A 344 -2.44 26.05 23.54
N GLY A 345 -3.27 25.50 22.64
CA GLY A 345 -4.68 25.90 22.49
C GLY A 345 -4.90 26.89 21.37
N GLY A 346 -3.99 26.99 20.42
CA GLY A 346 -4.14 27.80 19.20
C GLY A 346 -2.83 28.08 18.49
N PRO A 347 -1.96 28.96 18.98
CA PRO A 347 -0.77 29.40 18.24
C PRO A 347 0.20 28.28 17.87
N ARG A 348 0.49 27.36 18.80
CA ARG A 348 1.41 26.23 18.59
C ARG A 348 0.88 25.26 17.56
N GLU A 349 -0.36 24.83 17.70
CA GLU A 349 -1.00 23.88 16.81
C GLU A 349 -1.23 24.46 15.40
N ALA A 350 -1.46 25.77 15.29
CA ALA A 350 -1.64 26.45 14.01
C ALA A 350 -0.37 26.40 13.12
N LEU A 351 0.82 26.27 13.72
CA LEU A 351 2.07 26.07 12.96
C LEU A 351 2.13 24.69 12.34
N VAL A 352 1.45 23.70 12.92
CA VAL A 352 1.49 22.28 12.56
C VAL A 352 0.31 21.88 11.67
N LYS A 353 -0.89 22.39 11.95
CA LYS A 353 -2.16 21.94 11.42
C LYS A 353 -2.20 21.85 9.88
N ASN A 354 -2.36 20.65 9.36
CA ASN A 354 -2.49 20.32 7.94
C ASN A 354 -1.29 20.75 7.06
N LYS A 355 -0.10 20.97 7.65
CA LYS A 355 1.06 21.50 6.91
C LYS A 355 2.17 20.48 6.70
N TYR A 356 2.21 19.45 7.51
CA TYR A 356 3.27 18.44 7.51
C TYR A 356 2.68 17.03 7.53
N ASP A 357 3.46 16.06 7.05
CA ASP A 357 3.10 14.66 7.18
C ASP A 357 3.23 14.17 8.63
N TYR A 358 4.26 14.69 9.35
CA TYR A 358 4.56 14.31 10.72
C TYR A 358 4.93 15.49 11.61
N CYS A 359 4.58 15.36 12.89
CA CYS A 359 5.02 16.23 13.97
C CYS A 359 5.60 15.37 15.12
N LEU A 360 6.81 15.71 15.56
CA LEU A 360 7.43 15.15 16.76
C LEU A 360 7.45 16.21 17.84
N SER A 361 6.57 16.06 18.86
CA SER A 361 6.49 16.98 19.98
C SER A 361 7.33 16.43 21.12
N ILE A 362 8.39 17.13 21.48
CA ILE A 362 9.45 16.69 22.37
C ILE A 362 9.21 17.22 23.79
N HIS A 363 9.10 16.31 24.73
CA HIS A 363 8.80 16.58 26.15
C HIS A 363 9.68 15.73 27.08
N LEU A 364 9.71 16.14 28.36
CA LEU A 364 10.25 15.35 29.46
C LEU A 364 9.15 15.19 30.53
N ASN A 365 8.86 13.97 30.88
CA ASN A 365 7.80 13.66 31.84
C ASN A 365 8.12 14.11 33.26
N MET A 366 7.11 14.23 34.11
CA MET A 366 7.19 14.45 35.54
C MET A 366 6.31 13.45 36.29
N ASN A 367 6.77 12.98 37.45
CA ASN A 367 6.01 12.05 38.31
C ASN A 367 5.60 10.74 37.62
N ALA A 368 6.33 10.33 36.58
CA ALA A 368 6.01 9.14 35.81
C ALA A 368 6.70 7.85 36.31
N GLY A 369 7.60 7.95 37.30
CA GLY A 369 8.50 6.87 37.65
C GLY A 369 9.55 6.64 36.54
N LYS A 370 10.42 5.62 36.68
CA LYS A 370 11.52 5.37 35.74
C LYS A 370 11.04 4.73 34.45
N ARG A 371 10.50 5.53 33.50
CA ARG A 371 10.02 5.02 32.20
C ARG A 371 10.04 6.08 31.11
N VAL A 372 10.13 5.62 29.86
CA VAL A 372 9.88 6.41 28.63
C VAL A 372 8.43 6.24 28.17
N GLU A 373 7.86 7.27 27.56
CA GLU A 373 6.50 7.18 27.02
C GLU A 373 6.43 7.82 25.62
N THR A 374 5.69 7.21 24.71
CA THR A 374 5.32 7.83 23.43
C THR A 374 3.82 7.80 23.30
N ILE A 375 3.23 8.93 22.87
CA ILE A 375 1.80 9.14 22.91
C ILE A 375 1.32 9.46 21.50
N HIS A 376 0.28 8.77 21.05
CA HIS A 376 -0.33 8.98 19.75
C HIS A 376 -1.81 9.37 19.89
N SER A 377 -2.41 9.89 18.80
CA SER A 377 -3.86 10.16 18.75
C SER A 377 -4.65 8.85 18.83
N ILE A 378 -5.82 8.90 19.52
CA ILE A 378 -6.77 7.77 19.55
C ILE A 378 -7.30 7.41 18.15
N HIS A 379 -7.17 8.30 17.17
CA HIS A 379 -7.65 8.15 15.80
C HIS A 379 -6.56 7.77 14.79
N SER A 380 -5.29 7.62 15.21
CA SER A 380 -4.17 7.48 14.29
C SER A 380 -3.41 6.15 14.45
N GLU A 381 -3.74 5.15 13.66
CA GLU A 381 -2.93 3.93 13.54
C GLU A 381 -1.52 4.24 12.98
N LYS A 382 -1.40 5.21 12.07
CA LYS A 382 -0.13 5.71 11.57
C LYS A 382 0.73 6.30 12.70
N GLY A 383 0.11 7.11 13.57
CA GLY A 383 0.77 7.67 14.75
C GLY A 383 1.17 6.61 15.77
N LYS A 384 0.35 5.60 15.99
CA LYS A 384 0.65 4.46 16.86
C LYS A 384 1.91 3.70 16.42
N LYS A 385 1.98 3.40 15.13
CA LYS A 385 3.14 2.73 14.53
C LYS A 385 4.41 3.58 14.65
N LEU A 386 4.35 4.88 14.32
CA LEU A 386 5.49 5.79 14.47
C LEU A 386 5.93 5.88 15.94
N ALA A 387 4.98 6.02 16.87
CA ALA A 387 5.25 6.05 18.31
C ALA A 387 5.98 4.80 18.78
N GLN A 388 5.63 3.62 18.27
CA GLN A 388 6.28 2.35 18.61
C GLN A 388 7.75 2.31 18.15
N PHE A 389 8.05 2.73 16.92
CA PHE A 389 9.43 2.75 16.43
C PHE A 389 10.32 3.70 17.23
N ILE A 390 9.81 4.87 17.63
CA ILE A 390 10.55 5.82 18.47
C ILE A 390 10.73 5.25 19.90
N PHE A 391 9.69 4.67 20.46
CA PHE A 391 9.73 4.04 21.79
C PHE A 391 10.79 2.95 21.88
N ASP A 392 10.85 2.04 20.89
CA ASP A 392 11.80 0.94 20.88
C ASP A 392 13.25 1.44 20.88
N GLU A 393 13.56 2.49 20.13
CA GLU A 393 14.90 3.07 20.11
C GLU A 393 15.23 3.84 21.39
N LEU A 394 14.25 4.50 22.00
CA LEU A 394 14.44 5.14 23.32
C LEU A 394 14.69 4.12 24.42
N CYS A 395 13.96 3.00 24.45
CA CYS A 395 14.22 1.91 25.38
C CYS A 395 15.63 1.34 25.22
N LYS A 396 16.08 1.10 23.99
CA LYS A 396 17.45 0.65 23.71
C LYS A 396 18.51 1.67 24.16
N ALA A 397 18.25 2.94 23.93
CA ALA A 397 19.18 3.99 24.29
C ALA A 397 19.27 4.20 25.79
N THR A 398 18.16 4.19 26.50
CA THR A 398 18.13 4.49 27.95
C THR A 398 18.24 3.27 28.84
N GLY A 399 17.88 2.08 28.36
CA GLY A 399 17.70 0.88 29.18
C GLY A 399 16.43 0.92 30.05
N LEU A 400 15.61 1.98 29.89
CA LEU A 400 14.33 2.10 30.56
C LEU A 400 13.24 1.30 29.85
N THR A 401 12.24 0.87 30.59
CA THR A 401 10.98 0.37 30.04
C THR A 401 9.96 1.52 29.94
N GLY A 402 8.75 1.23 29.49
CA GLY A 402 7.72 2.26 29.42
C GLY A 402 6.49 1.80 28.62
N ARG A 403 5.86 2.71 27.90
CA ARG A 403 4.66 2.38 27.13
C ARG A 403 4.45 3.30 25.93
N VAL A 404 3.78 2.74 24.94
CA VAL A 404 3.13 3.45 23.83
C VAL A 404 1.65 3.49 24.15
N PHE A 405 1.03 4.66 24.14
CA PHE A 405 -0.39 4.77 24.46
C PHE A 405 -1.06 5.97 23.79
N SER A 406 -2.39 5.98 23.82
CA SER A 406 -3.24 7.11 23.47
C SER A 406 -4.10 7.50 24.66
N ARG A 407 -4.59 8.75 24.71
CA ARG A 407 -5.43 9.21 25.79
C ARG A 407 -6.63 9.96 25.28
N GLU A 408 -7.80 9.48 25.66
CA GLU A 408 -9.08 10.10 25.39
C GLU A 408 -9.40 11.18 26.43
N ASN A 409 -10.12 12.23 26.03
CA ASN A 409 -10.59 13.27 26.94
C ASN A 409 -11.70 12.71 27.83
N PRO A 410 -11.54 12.67 29.16
CA PRO A 410 -12.51 12.06 30.06
C PRO A 410 -13.89 12.78 30.07
N ASN A 411 -13.92 14.04 29.63
CA ASN A 411 -15.14 14.84 29.59
C ASN A 411 -15.77 14.91 28.19
N LYS A 412 -15.11 14.33 27.18
CA LYS A 412 -15.57 14.34 25.78
C LYS A 412 -15.18 13.05 25.10
N PRO A 413 -16.00 11.98 25.18
CA PRO A 413 -15.74 10.71 24.52
C PRO A 413 -15.49 10.87 23.02
N GLY A 414 -14.57 10.09 22.47
CA GLY A 414 -14.17 10.17 21.05
C GLY A 414 -13.26 11.34 20.70
N VAL A 415 -12.75 12.10 21.69
CA VAL A 415 -11.85 13.23 21.45
C VAL A 415 -10.50 13.02 22.15
N ASP A 416 -9.41 13.29 21.46
CA ASP A 416 -8.07 13.26 22.05
C ASP A 416 -7.94 14.17 23.25
N TYR A 417 -7.19 13.73 24.27
CA TYR A 417 -6.88 14.53 25.43
C TYR A 417 -5.92 15.69 25.11
N TYR A 418 -4.83 15.37 24.39
CA TYR A 418 -3.77 16.34 24.11
C TYR A 418 -4.11 17.26 22.94
N ALA A 419 -3.79 18.55 23.11
CA ALA A 419 -4.06 19.58 22.10
C ALA A 419 -3.34 19.30 20.78
N MET A 420 -2.08 18.81 20.85
CA MET A 420 -1.27 18.45 19.69
C MET A 420 -1.82 17.25 18.90
N HIS A 421 -2.73 16.46 19.46
CA HIS A 421 -3.42 15.41 18.70
C HIS A 421 -4.74 15.91 18.11
N LYS A 422 -5.56 16.61 18.91
CA LYS A 422 -6.91 17.03 18.46
C LYS A 422 -6.93 18.22 17.49
N ASN A 423 -5.88 19.09 17.52
CA ASN A 423 -5.90 20.37 16.81
C ASN A 423 -4.95 20.43 15.61
N THR A 424 -4.17 19.37 15.32
CA THR A 424 -3.17 19.36 14.23
C THR A 424 -3.71 18.85 12.88
N GLY A 425 -4.99 18.48 12.82
CA GLY A 425 -5.68 18.08 11.59
C GLY A 425 -5.09 16.80 10.98
N SER A 426 -4.72 16.84 9.70
CA SER A 426 -4.15 15.69 8.98
C SER A 426 -2.68 15.41 9.33
N THR A 427 -1.99 16.30 10.05
CA THR A 427 -0.60 16.06 10.48
C THR A 427 -0.56 14.98 11.56
N THR A 428 0.16 13.89 11.30
CA THR A 428 0.34 12.82 12.28
C THR A 428 1.31 13.27 13.37
N CYS A 429 0.79 13.58 14.56
CA CYS A 429 1.57 14.02 15.69
C CYS A 429 1.85 12.88 16.69
N VAL A 430 3.11 12.76 17.14
CA VAL A 430 3.53 11.91 18.25
C VAL A 430 4.18 12.78 19.31
N ILE A 431 3.69 12.70 20.54
CA ILE A 431 4.33 13.30 21.71
C ILE A 431 5.32 12.30 22.27
N VAL A 432 6.56 12.75 22.47
CA VAL A 432 7.68 11.92 22.91
C VAL A 432 8.11 12.41 24.29
N GLU A 433 7.72 11.69 25.33
CA GLU A 433 8.15 11.89 26.72
C GLU A 433 9.44 11.09 26.94
N LEU A 434 10.55 11.75 26.69
CA LEU A 434 11.88 11.13 26.56
C LEU A 434 12.30 10.38 27.83
N ILE A 435 12.27 11.06 28.96
CA ILE A 435 12.58 10.54 30.30
C ILE A 435 11.84 11.38 31.34
N PRO A 436 11.56 10.86 32.55
CA PRO A 436 11.10 11.67 33.67
C PRO A 436 12.24 12.51 34.27
N LEU A 437 12.02 13.82 34.27
CA LEU A 437 13.05 14.79 34.74
C LEU A 437 13.37 14.70 36.22
N ASP A 438 12.39 14.27 37.02
CA ASP A 438 12.49 14.15 38.48
C ASP A 438 13.17 12.86 38.96
N THR A 439 13.15 11.80 38.14
CA THR A 439 13.60 10.46 38.56
C THR A 439 14.64 9.82 37.66
N CYS A 440 14.92 10.38 36.48
CA CYS A 440 15.77 9.78 35.45
C CYS A 440 16.79 10.76 34.84
N LYS A 441 17.16 11.82 35.55
CA LYS A 441 18.13 12.81 35.04
C LYS A 441 19.52 12.24 34.73
N GLU A 442 19.89 11.12 35.32
CA GLU A 442 21.12 10.38 34.99
C GLU A 442 21.16 9.88 33.54
N TYR A 443 19.98 9.79 32.87
CA TYR A 443 19.82 9.43 31.46
C TYR A 443 19.72 10.66 30.57
N LEU A 444 19.83 11.88 31.12
CA LEU A 444 19.71 13.12 30.37
C LEU A 444 20.99 13.39 29.54
N HIS A 445 21.05 12.75 28.38
CA HIS A 445 22.11 12.93 27.39
C HIS A 445 21.48 13.41 26.09
N ILE A 446 21.51 14.71 25.81
CA ILE A 446 20.88 15.38 24.67
C ILE A 446 21.16 14.63 23.38
N GLU A 447 22.45 14.37 23.09
CA GLU A 447 22.87 13.65 21.87
C GLU A 447 22.22 12.26 21.77
N LYS A 448 22.28 11.50 22.82
CA LYS A 448 21.79 10.11 22.85
C LYS A 448 20.27 10.03 22.70
N LEU A 449 19.54 10.93 23.36
CA LEU A 449 18.08 11.00 23.27
C LEU A 449 17.64 11.46 21.87
N ALA A 450 18.25 12.52 21.33
CA ALA A 450 17.96 12.99 19.98
C ALA A 450 18.28 11.92 18.92
N GLN A 451 19.41 11.20 19.07
CA GLN A 451 19.78 10.10 18.16
C GLN A 451 18.77 8.95 18.20
N ALA A 452 18.25 8.59 19.37
CA ALA A 452 17.24 7.55 19.51
C ALA A 452 15.94 7.92 18.77
N VAL A 453 15.45 9.15 18.98
CA VAL A 453 14.25 9.65 18.28
C VAL A 453 14.48 9.70 16.77
N ALA A 454 15.63 10.21 16.33
CA ALA A 454 15.98 10.27 14.91
C ALA A 454 16.03 8.88 14.26
N THR A 455 16.63 7.91 14.96
CA THR A 455 16.73 6.52 14.49
C THR A 455 15.35 5.87 14.37
N GLY A 456 14.50 6.06 15.38
CA GLY A 456 13.11 5.55 15.37
C GLY A 456 12.30 6.14 14.22
N PHE A 457 12.37 7.46 14.00
CA PHE A 457 11.70 8.12 12.88
C PHE A 457 12.20 7.60 11.54
N ARG A 458 13.52 7.48 11.30
CA ARG A 458 14.10 6.95 10.07
C ARG A 458 13.64 5.53 9.78
N LYS A 459 13.74 4.63 10.76
CA LYS A 459 13.30 3.24 10.62
C LYS A 459 11.82 3.14 10.26
N TYR A 460 10.99 3.99 10.88
CA TYR A 460 9.58 4.05 10.55
C TYR A 460 9.38 4.51 9.09
N VAL A 461 10.02 5.59 8.67
CA VAL A 461 9.92 6.11 7.30
C VAL A 461 10.44 5.08 6.28
N GLU A 462 11.56 4.43 6.56
CA GLU A 462 12.10 3.36 5.73
C GLU A 462 11.14 2.18 5.62
N HIS A 463 10.46 1.82 6.71
CA HIS A 463 9.54 0.69 6.73
C HIS A 463 8.20 0.96 6.03
N TYR A 464 7.64 2.17 6.18
CA TYR A 464 6.28 2.48 5.66
C TYR A 464 6.26 3.38 4.42
N ASN A 465 7.38 4.00 4.05
CA ASN A 465 7.53 4.74 2.80
C ASN A 465 8.47 4.01 1.82
N SER A 466 8.88 2.78 2.16
CA SER A 466 9.64 1.90 1.25
C SER A 466 8.76 1.18 0.25
#